data_76cc9529c87f51f129d2dc45c300f747
#
_entry.id   76cc9529c87f51f129d2dc45c300f747
#
_cell.length_a   1.000
_cell.length_b   1.000
_cell.length_c   1.000
_cell.angle_alpha   90.00
_cell.angle_beta   90.00
_cell.angle_gamma   90.00
#
_symmetry.space_group_name_H-M   'P 1'
#
loop_
_entity.id
_entity.type
_entity.pdbx_description
1 polymer ?
#
loop_
_entity_poly.entity_id
_entity_poly.type
_entity_poly.pdbx_seq_one_letter_code
_entity_poly.pdbx_strand_id
1 'polypeptide(L)'
;EIGVEWVILGHSERRQYFGETDETVNLKMLQVLNNGMTPIVCVGESLEEYEAGKTHDVVKTQVVAAFKDVTAEAAERVVIAYEPIWAIGTGKTATNEIAEDVCGYIRGVVAELYGQDVAEKVRIQYGGSVKPATLKALLEQPNIDGALVGGASLQVESYVAMIEALND
;
A
#
# COMPACT_ATOMS: atom_id res chain seq x y z
N GLU A 1 4.07 -16.09 18.98
CA GLU A 1 4.49 -17.50 19.18
C GLU A 1 5.05 -18.14 17.92
N ILE A 2 4.59 -17.72 16.71
CA ILE A 2 5.06 -18.24 15.41
C ILE A 2 6.02 -17.28 14.69
N GLY A 3 6.46 -16.20 15.32
CA GLY A 3 7.47 -15.28 14.79
C GLY A 3 6.97 -14.38 13.65
N VAL A 4 5.68 -14.07 13.59
CA VAL A 4 5.14 -13.11 12.61
C VAL A 4 5.55 -11.69 13.01
N GLU A 5 6.17 -10.98 12.08
CA GLU A 5 6.63 -9.60 12.27
C GLU A 5 5.81 -8.59 11.45
N TRP A 6 5.18 -9.02 10.37
CA TRP A 6 4.46 -8.16 9.42
C TRP A 6 3.03 -8.63 9.24
N VAL A 7 2.08 -7.70 9.20
CA VAL A 7 0.64 -8.01 9.08
C VAL A 7 0.00 -7.13 8.02
N ILE A 8 -0.57 -7.73 6.97
CA ILE A 8 -1.33 -7.03 5.94
C ILE A 8 -2.74 -6.76 6.46
N LEU A 9 -3.19 -5.52 6.39
CA LEU A 9 -4.48 -5.02 6.87
C LEU A 9 -5.22 -4.28 5.75
N GLY A 10 -6.53 -4.41 5.71
CA GLY A 10 -7.37 -3.64 4.81
C GLY A 10 -7.23 -4.00 3.33
N HIS A 11 -6.63 -5.17 3.00
CA HIS A 11 -6.54 -5.64 1.61
C HIS A 11 -7.92 -5.60 0.93
N SER A 12 -7.96 -5.24 -0.34
CA SER A 12 -9.19 -5.08 -1.10
C SER A 12 -10.13 -6.27 -1.01
N GLU A 13 -9.63 -7.50 -1.07
CA GLU A 13 -10.43 -8.72 -0.90
C GLU A 13 -11.05 -8.82 0.50
N ARG A 14 -10.34 -8.38 1.54
CA ARG A 14 -10.90 -8.40 2.91
C ARG A 14 -11.99 -7.37 3.08
N ARG A 15 -11.85 -6.21 2.44
CA ARG A 15 -12.90 -5.18 2.42
C ARG A 15 -14.13 -5.69 1.66
N GLN A 16 -13.92 -6.27 0.48
CA GLN A 16 -14.99 -6.71 -0.41
C GLN A 16 -15.72 -7.96 0.09
N TYR A 17 -15.00 -8.97 0.57
CA TYR A 17 -15.57 -10.29 0.87
C TYR A 17 -15.79 -10.55 2.36
N PHE A 18 -15.11 -9.84 3.24
CA PHE A 18 -15.10 -10.08 4.68
C PHE A 18 -15.58 -8.87 5.51
N GLY A 19 -16.07 -7.82 4.84
CA GLY A 19 -16.65 -6.66 5.50
C GLY A 19 -15.67 -5.84 6.32
N GLU A 20 -14.38 -5.85 5.99
CA GLU A 20 -13.40 -4.97 6.61
C GLU A 20 -13.72 -3.51 6.25
N THR A 21 -13.80 -2.64 7.25
CA THR A 21 -14.07 -1.20 7.13
C THR A 21 -12.84 -0.41 7.54
N ASP A 22 -12.81 0.89 7.24
CA ASP A 22 -11.71 1.76 7.67
C ASP A 22 -11.56 1.78 9.19
N GLU A 23 -12.68 1.73 9.94
CA GLU A 23 -12.66 1.64 11.40
C GLU A 23 -12.01 0.33 11.87
N THR A 24 -12.40 -0.81 11.30
CA THR A 24 -11.83 -2.11 11.70
C THR A 24 -10.37 -2.24 11.28
N VAL A 25 -9.95 -1.63 10.17
CA VAL A 25 -8.54 -1.55 9.76
C VAL A 25 -7.73 -0.74 10.77
N ASN A 26 -8.23 0.42 11.20
CA ASN A 26 -7.58 1.22 12.25
C ASN A 26 -7.42 0.43 13.56
N LEU A 27 -8.49 -0.20 14.05
CA LEU A 27 -8.43 -1.01 15.28
C LEU A 27 -7.37 -2.13 15.18
N LYS A 28 -7.28 -2.80 14.02
CA LYS A 28 -6.26 -3.82 13.77
C LYS A 28 -4.86 -3.22 13.71
N MET A 29 -4.70 -2.05 13.07
CA MET A 29 -3.42 -1.35 12.99
C MET A 29 -2.89 -1.01 14.39
N LEU A 30 -3.73 -0.47 15.26
CA LEU A 30 -3.37 -0.19 16.66
C LEU A 30 -2.95 -1.47 17.40
N GLN A 31 -3.65 -2.59 17.19
CA GLN A 31 -3.28 -3.87 17.79
C GLN A 31 -1.94 -4.40 17.28
N VAL A 32 -1.67 -4.31 15.98
CA VAL A 32 -0.41 -4.73 15.36
C VAL A 32 0.75 -3.92 15.95
N LEU A 33 0.62 -2.59 15.98
CA LEU A 33 1.63 -1.68 16.53
C LEU A 33 1.88 -1.93 18.02
N ASN A 34 0.82 -2.10 18.82
CA ASN A 34 0.91 -2.37 20.26
C ASN A 34 1.58 -3.71 20.59
N ASN A 35 1.56 -4.66 19.67
CA ASN A 35 2.24 -5.94 19.82
C ASN A 35 3.63 -5.98 19.17
N GLY A 36 4.19 -4.82 18.80
CA GLY A 36 5.55 -4.70 18.27
C GLY A 36 5.71 -5.19 16.83
N MET A 37 4.61 -5.49 16.13
CA MET A 37 4.62 -5.91 14.73
C MET A 37 4.49 -4.69 13.79
N THR A 38 4.80 -4.90 12.51
CA THR A 38 4.73 -3.88 11.47
C THR A 38 3.46 -4.07 10.63
N PRO A 39 2.54 -3.08 10.58
CA PRO A 39 1.39 -3.16 9.70
C PRO A 39 1.76 -2.76 8.27
N ILE A 40 1.19 -3.49 7.29
CA ILE A 40 1.10 -3.11 5.89
C ILE A 40 -0.36 -2.78 5.63
N VAL A 41 -0.69 -1.50 5.51
CA VAL A 41 -2.08 -1.05 5.36
C VAL A 41 -2.40 -0.82 3.89
N CYS A 42 -3.35 -1.57 3.37
CA CYS A 42 -3.81 -1.45 1.99
C CYS A 42 -4.89 -0.38 1.86
N VAL A 43 -4.70 0.49 0.88
CA VAL A 43 -5.63 1.56 0.50
C VAL A 43 -5.77 1.59 -1.02
N GLY A 44 -6.93 1.99 -1.51
CA GLY A 44 -7.14 2.11 -2.95
C GLY A 44 -8.62 2.20 -3.32
N GLU A 45 -8.86 2.65 -4.52
CA GLU A 45 -10.17 2.94 -5.07
C GLU A 45 -10.67 1.83 -5.98
N SER A 46 -12.00 1.72 -6.09
CA SER A 46 -12.69 0.89 -7.06
C SER A 46 -12.62 1.49 -8.48
N LEU A 47 -13.02 0.71 -9.48
CA LEU A 47 -13.11 1.21 -10.86
C LEU A 47 -14.11 2.36 -10.98
N GLU A 48 -15.25 2.28 -10.30
CA GLU A 48 -16.26 3.33 -10.33
C GLU A 48 -15.74 4.65 -9.75
N GLU A 49 -15.00 4.57 -8.63
CA GLU A 49 -14.38 5.73 -8.00
C GLU A 49 -13.26 6.33 -8.86
N TYR A 50 -12.45 5.48 -9.50
CA TYR A 50 -11.43 5.90 -10.45
C TYR A 50 -12.04 6.65 -11.65
N GLU A 51 -13.06 6.07 -12.30
CA GLU A 51 -13.74 6.68 -13.43
C GLU A 51 -14.48 7.99 -13.05
N ALA A 52 -14.90 8.10 -11.79
CA ALA A 52 -15.50 9.33 -11.25
C ALA A 52 -14.44 10.38 -10.80
N GLY A 53 -13.15 10.12 -10.96
CA GLY A 53 -12.06 11.03 -10.55
C GLY A 53 -11.93 11.20 -9.03
N LYS A 54 -12.34 10.20 -8.25
CA LYS A 54 -12.36 10.26 -6.77
C LYS A 54 -11.17 9.56 -6.09
N THR A 55 -10.18 9.13 -6.85
CA THR A 55 -9.02 8.38 -6.33
C THR A 55 -8.39 9.06 -5.10
N HIS A 56 -8.04 10.33 -5.21
CA HIS A 56 -7.41 11.07 -4.11
C HIS A 56 -8.31 11.20 -2.87
N ASP A 57 -9.60 11.45 -3.04
CA ASP A 57 -10.56 11.56 -1.93
C ASP A 57 -10.71 10.23 -1.18
N VAL A 58 -10.81 9.11 -1.91
CA VAL A 58 -10.92 7.77 -1.35
C VAL A 58 -9.66 7.41 -0.58
N VAL A 59 -8.50 7.56 -1.21
CA VAL A 59 -7.21 7.21 -0.61
C VAL A 59 -6.94 8.09 0.62
N LYS A 60 -7.21 9.39 0.56
CA LYS A 60 -7.08 10.29 1.73
C LYS A 60 -7.96 9.84 2.88
N THR A 61 -9.22 9.52 2.61
CA THR A 61 -10.17 9.04 3.64
C THR A 61 -9.65 7.79 4.32
N GLN A 62 -9.19 6.81 3.54
CA GLN A 62 -8.67 5.54 4.06
C GLN A 62 -7.39 5.72 4.88
N VAL A 63 -6.44 6.55 4.40
CA VAL A 63 -5.19 6.84 5.12
C VAL A 63 -5.48 7.57 6.43
N VAL A 64 -6.27 8.64 6.40
CA VAL A 64 -6.62 9.41 7.62
C VAL A 64 -7.31 8.52 8.64
N ALA A 65 -8.24 7.67 8.21
CA ALA A 65 -8.92 6.75 9.11
C ALA A 65 -7.97 5.70 9.70
N ALA A 66 -7.10 5.10 8.88
CA ALA A 66 -6.14 4.10 9.34
C ALA A 66 -5.18 4.66 10.42
N PHE A 67 -4.73 5.91 10.26
CA PHE A 67 -3.78 6.56 11.16
C PHE A 67 -4.40 7.24 12.38
N LYS A 68 -5.72 7.15 12.55
CA LYS A 68 -6.40 7.69 13.74
C LYS A 68 -5.80 7.10 15.02
N ASP A 69 -5.49 7.96 15.98
CA ASP A 69 -4.90 7.61 17.29
C ASP A 69 -3.51 6.92 17.21
N VAL A 70 -2.83 6.98 16.07
CA VAL A 70 -1.46 6.51 15.91
C VAL A 70 -0.49 7.65 16.23
N THR A 71 0.53 7.40 17.04
CA THR A 71 1.56 8.41 17.35
C THR A 71 2.53 8.58 16.18
N ALA A 72 3.20 9.72 16.10
CA ALA A 72 4.20 9.98 15.05
C ALA A 72 5.32 8.92 15.03
N GLU A 73 5.81 8.52 16.21
CA GLU A 73 6.82 7.47 16.35
C GLU A 73 6.34 6.11 15.82
N ALA A 74 5.09 5.74 16.12
CA ALA A 74 4.52 4.50 15.62
C ALA A 74 4.26 4.55 14.11
N ALA A 75 3.86 5.72 13.58
CA ALA A 75 3.63 5.95 12.17
C ALA A 75 4.88 5.68 11.30
N GLU A 76 6.07 5.98 11.79
CA GLU A 76 7.35 5.73 11.08
C GLU A 76 7.58 4.25 10.75
N ARG A 77 6.90 3.32 11.45
CA ARG A 77 7.01 1.89 11.21
C ARG A 77 5.95 1.32 10.28
N VAL A 78 4.97 2.14 9.88
CA VAL A 78 3.87 1.69 9.03
C VAL A 78 4.33 1.62 7.58
N VAL A 79 3.85 0.60 6.87
CA VAL A 79 3.94 0.52 5.42
C VAL A 79 2.54 0.72 4.85
N ILE A 80 2.41 1.55 3.81
CA ILE A 80 1.15 1.74 3.09
C ILE A 80 1.28 1.08 1.73
N ALA A 81 0.31 0.25 1.35
CA ALA A 81 0.24 -0.37 0.03
C ALA A 81 -0.92 0.24 -0.76
N TYR A 82 -0.62 0.93 -1.84
CA TYR A 82 -1.63 1.44 -2.76
C TYR A 82 -2.09 0.34 -3.71
N GLU A 83 -3.34 -0.04 -3.61
CA GLU A 83 -3.99 -1.06 -4.44
C GLU A 83 -5.04 -0.39 -5.37
N PRO A 84 -4.71 -0.02 -6.62
CA PRO A 84 -5.73 0.33 -7.59
C PRO A 84 -6.58 -0.93 -7.88
N ILE A 85 -7.75 -1.06 -7.21
CA ILE A 85 -8.56 -2.30 -7.23
C ILE A 85 -8.94 -2.70 -8.65
N TRP A 86 -9.18 -1.71 -9.51
CA TRP A 86 -9.46 -1.90 -10.93
C TRP A 86 -8.30 -2.50 -11.75
N ALA A 87 -7.08 -2.49 -11.20
CA ALA A 87 -5.88 -3.07 -11.82
C ALA A 87 -5.45 -4.39 -11.18
N ILE A 88 -6.22 -4.96 -10.22
CA ILE A 88 -5.88 -6.21 -9.56
C ILE A 88 -6.60 -7.37 -10.27
N GLY A 89 -5.83 -8.26 -10.89
CA GLY A 89 -6.38 -9.47 -11.53
C GLY A 89 -7.27 -9.25 -12.77
N THR A 90 -7.38 -8.02 -13.25
CA THR A 90 -8.27 -7.65 -14.37
C THR A 90 -7.56 -7.63 -15.72
N GLY A 91 -6.22 -7.73 -15.73
CA GLY A 91 -5.39 -7.50 -16.92
C GLY A 91 -5.16 -6.02 -17.25
N LYS A 92 -5.84 -5.09 -16.57
CA LYS A 92 -5.53 -3.65 -16.61
C LYS A 92 -4.33 -3.40 -15.69
N THR A 93 -3.52 -2.41 -16.04
CA THR A 93 -2.36 -1.99 -15.22
C THR A 93 -2.39 -0.47 -15.12
N ALA A 94 -2.19 0.07 -13.92
CA ALA A 94 -1.92 1.48 -13.78
C ALA A 94 -0.57 1.79 -14.48
N THR A 95 -0.47 2.93 -15.13
CA THR A 95 0.83 3.39 -15.63
C THR A 95 1.73 3.81 -14.46
N ASN A 96 3.03 3.90 -14.70
CA ASN A 96 3.96 4.36 -13.66
C ASN A 96 3.61 5.76 -13.17
N GLU A 97 3.14 6.63 -14.07
CA GLU A 97 2.72 7.99 -13.75
C GLU A 97 1.49 8.01 -12.83
N ILE A 98 0.50 7.15 -13.07
CA ILE A 98 -0.68 7.03 -12.20
C ILE A 98 -0.28 6.47 -10.84
N ALA A 99 0.56 5.45 -10.81
CA ALA A 99 1.04 4.85 -9.56
C ALA A 99 1.84 5.87 -8.74
N GLU A 100 2.73 6.62 -9.40
CA GLU A 100 3.54 7.68 -8.78
C GLU A 100 2.68 8.82 -8.25
N ASP A 101 1.72 9.31 -9.03
CA ASP A 101 0.81 10.38 -8.61
C ASP A 101 0.08 10.01 -7.31
N VAL A 102 -0.49 8.81 -7.24
CA VAL A 102 -1.24 8.40 -6.05
C VAL A 102 -0.31 8.07 -4.87
N CYS A 103 0.83 7.43 -5.09
CA CYS A 103 1.80 7.18 -4.02
C CYS A 103 2.37 8.50 -3.47
N GLY A 104 2.68 9.46 -4.33
CA GLY A 104 3.10 10.80 -3.92
C GLY A 104 2.01 11.53 -3.13
N TYR A 105 0.76 11.42 -3.56
CA TYR A 105 -0.38 11.98 -2.83
C TYR A 105 -0.54 11.34 -1.44
N ILE A 106 -0.41 10.01 -1.32
CA ILE A 106 -0.42 9.29 -0.03
C ILE A 106 0.67 9.84 0.89
N ARG A 107 1.89 10.00 0.40
CA ARG A 107 3.00 10.59 1.17
C ARG A 107 2.67 12.00 1.63
N GLY A 108 2.06 12.80 0.78
CA GLY A 108 1.55 14.13 1.12
C GLY A 108 0.52 14.11 2.25
N VAL A 109 -0.41 13.15 2.24
CA VAL A 109 -1.41 12.98 3.33
C VAL A 109 -0.72 12.61 4.65
N VAL A 110 0.28 11.74 4.63
CA VAL A 110 1.07 11.42 5.83
C VAL A 110 1.81 12.66 6.34
N ALA A 111 2.36 13.48 5.43
CA ALA A 111 3.01 14.74 5.79
C ALA A 111 2.02 15.76 6.41
N GLU A 112 0.77 15.82 5.92
CA GLU A 112 -0.29 16.63 6.55
C GLU A 112 -0.59 16.18 7.99
N LEU A 113 -0.53 14.87 8.26
CA LEU A 113 -0.84 14.31 9.59
C LEU A 113 0.33 14.44 10.60
N TYR A 114 1.56 14.25 10.15
CA TYR A 114 2.71 14.07 11.05
C TYR A 114 3.93 14.92 10.72
N GLY A 115 3.93 15.63 9.60
CA GLY A 115 5.08 16.38 9.09
C GLY A 115 5.95 15.58 8.13
N GLN A 116 6.82 16.30 7.41
CA GLN A 116 7.63 15.74 6.32
C GLN A 116 8.61 14.68 6.82
N ASP A 117 9.22 14.88 7.99
CA ASP A 117 10.22 13.94 8.54
C ASP A 117 9.66 12.53 8.79
N VAL A 118 8.39 12.43 9.18
CA VAL A 118 7.69 11.15 9.34
C VAL A 118 7.29 10.59 7.97
N ALA A 119 6.77 11.43 7.09
CA ALA A 119 6.35 11.01 5.75
C ALA A 119 7.48 10.39 4.92
N GLU A 120 8.71 10.90 5.07
CA GLU A 120 9.90 10.35 4.40
C GLU A 120 10.31 8.97 4.93
N LYS A 121 9.93 8.63 6.16
CA LYS A 121 10.24 7.32 6.76
C LYS A 121 9.18 6.27 6.47
N VAL A 122 7.93 6.68 6.23
CA VAL A 122 6.84 5.78 5.87
C VAL A 122 7.08 5.21 4.47
N ARG A 123 7.16 3.89 4.36
CA ARG A 123 7.31 3.21 3.07
C ARG A 123 5.97 3.11 2.37
N ILE A 124 5.96 3.46 1.09
CA ILE A 124 4.77 3.35 0.25
C ILE A 124 5.05 2.32 -0.85
N GLN A 125 4.24 1.27 -0.89
CA GLN A 125 4.33 0.20 -1.86
C GLN A 125 3.22 0.33 -2.90
N TYR A 126 3.52 -0.06 -4.13
CA TYR A 126 2.50 -0.28 -5.15
C TYR A 126 1.98 -1.72 -5.06
N GLY A 127 0.68 -1.89 -4.90
CA GLY A 127 -0.02 -3.17 -4.72
C GLY A 127 -0.93 -3.58 -5.89
N GLY A 128 -0.84 -2.91 -7.03
CA GLY A 128 -1.53 -3.33 -8.24
C GLY A 128 -0.80 -4.49 -8.94
N SER A 129 -1.12 -4.71 -10.21
CA SER A 129 -0.49 -5.78 -10.99
C SER A 129 0.99 -5.47 -11.25
N VAL A 130 1.88 -6.30 -10.71
CA VAL A 130 3.34 -6.20 -10.87
C VAL A 130 3.85 -7.45 -11.60
N LYS A 131 4.78 -7.25 -12.52
CA LYS A 131 5.49 -8.32 -13.26
C LYS A 131 6.99 -8.02 -13.23
N PRO A 132 7.87 -9.04 -13.37
CA PRO A 132 9.31 -8.84 -13.41
C PRO A 132 9.75 -7.73 -14.39
N ALA A 133 9.17 -7.72 -15.59
CA ALA A 133 9.50 -6.77 -16.65
C ALA A 133 9.08 -5.30 -16.36
N THR A 134 8.16 -5.07 -15.43
CA THR A 134 7.63 -3.73 -15.10
C THR A 134 8.09 -3.21 -13.75
N LEU A 135 8.62 -4.08 -12.88
CA LEU A 135 8.96 -3.74 -11.51
C LEU A 135 10.03 -2.65 -11.43
N LYS A 136 11.12 -2.79 -12.20
CA LYS A 136 12.23 -1.82 -12.16
C LYS A 136 11.77 -0.40 -12.44
N ALA A 137 11.07 -0.20 -13.55
CA ALA A 137 10.56 1.12 -13.95
C ALA A 137 9.56 1.71 -12.94
N LEU A 138 8.82 0.85 -12.23
CA LEU A 138 7.93 1.25 -11.15
C LEU A 138 8.72 1.73 -9.92
N LEU A 139 9.77 1.01 -9.53
CA LEU A 139 10.61 1.35 -8.37
C LEU A 139 11.59 2.50 -8.63
N GLU A 140 11.76 2.92 -9.88
CA GLU A 140 12.49 4.15 -10.23
C GLU A 140 11.66 5.42 -9.94
N GLN A 141 10.38 5.27 -9.60
CA GLN A 141 9.52 6.40 -9.25
C GLN A 141 9.84 6.91 -7.83
N PRO A 142 9.92 8.23 -7.63
CA PRO A 142 10.41 8.81 -6.38
C PRO A 142 9.57 8.52 -5.13
N ASN A 143 8.28 8.20 -5.29
CA ASN A 143 7.38 7.94 -4.16
C ASN A 143 6.97 6.47 -4.01
N ILE A 144 7.58 5.56 -4.78
CA ILE A 144 7.29 4.12 -4.72
C ILE A 144 8.50 3.39 -4.13
N ASP A 145 8.41 3.03 -2.86
CA ASP A 145 9.50 2.41 -2.09
C ASP A 145 9.54 0.87 -2.22
N GLY A 146 8.57 0.27 -2.90
CA GLY A 146 8.47 -1.18 -3.03
C GLY A 146 7.19 -1.63 -3.72
N ALA A 147 6.97 -2.94 -3.73
CA ALA A 147 5.77 -3.54 -4.28
C ALA A 147 5.18 -4.59 -3.33
N LEU A 148 3.84 -4.63 -3.23
CA LEU A 148 3.10 -5.71 -2.59
C LEU A 148 2.65 -6.68 -3.68
N VAL A 149 3.29 -7.86 -3.73
CA VAL A 149 3.14 -8.81 -4.85
C VAL A 149 2.28 -10.00 -4.43
N GLY A 150 1.17 -10.21 -5.15
CA GLY A 150 0.27 -11.36 -4.98
C GLY A 150 0.59 -12.49 -5.96
N GLY A 151 -0.25 -12.67 -6.98
CA GLY A 151 -0.21 -13.81 -7.90
C GLY A 151 1.15 -14.08 -8.57
N ALA A 152 1.92 -13.05 -8.88
CA ALA A 152 3.25 -13.21 -9.50
C ALA A 152 4.27 -13.85 -8.55
N SER A 153 4.05 -13.84 -7.24
CA SER A 153 4.92 -14.51 -6.24
C SER A 153 4.69 -16.01 -6.12
N LEU A 154 3.65 -16.55 -6.76
CA LEU A 154 3.32 -17.98 -6.71
C LEU A 154 4.20 -18.83 -7.64
N GLN A 155 4.93 -18.21 -8.57
CA GLN A 155 5.86 -18.87 -9.47
C GLN A 155 7.29 -18.49 -9.08
N VAL A 156 8.12 -19.50 -8.80
CA VAL A 156 9.50 -19.30 -8.31
C VAL A 156 10.32 -18.45 -9.28
N GLU A 157 10.27 -18.77 -10.57
CA GLU A 157 11.02 -18.07 -11.61
C GLU A 157 10.63 -16.59 -11.69
N SER A 158 9.32 -16.28 -11.57
CA SER A 158 8.82 -14.91 -11.56
C SER A 158 9.29 -14.16 -10.32
N TYR A 159 9.22 -14.80 -9.15
CA TYR A 159 9.62 -14.16 -7.90
C TYR A 159 11.11 -13.89 -7.83
N VAL A 160 11.94 -14.87 -8.26
CA VAL A 160 13.40 -14.71 -8.36
C VAL A 160 13.76 -13.58 -9.30
N ALA A 161 13.15 -13.54 -10.50
CA ALA A 161 13.41 -12.47 -11.47
C ALA A 161 13.04 -11.07 -10.92
N MET A 162 12.00 -10.97 -10.07
CA MET A 162 11.68 -9.70 -9.40
C MET A 162 12.73 -9.29 -8.36
N ILE A 163 13.27 -10.26 -7.60
CA ILE A 163 14.34 -9.99 -6.62
C ILE A 163 15.63 -9.58 -7.34
N GLU A 164 15.97 -10.24 -8.44
CA GLU A 164 17.15 -9.90 -9.24
C GLU A 164 17.04 -8.49 -9.82
N ALA A 165 15.86 -8.08 -10.30
CA ALA A 165 15.63 -6.74 -10.82
C ALA A 165 15.80 -5.62 -9.78
N LEU A 166 15.83 -5.93 -8.48
CA LEU A 166 16.11 -4.97 -7.40
C LEU A 166 17.61 -4.75 -7.18
N ASN A 167 18.47 -5.64 -7.69
CA ASN A 167 19.92 -5.61 -7.47
C ASN A 167 20.69 -5.03 -8.68
N ASP A 168 20.01 -4.79 -9.80
CA ASP A 168 20.52 -4.18 -11.02
C ASP A 168 20.25 -2.66 -11.07
#